data_c40fd1097a64c39a3e45ce8d967d32c1
#
_entry.id   c40fd1097a64c39a3e45ce8d967d32c1
#
_cell.length_a   1.000
_cell.length_b   1.000
_cell.length_c   1.000
_cell.angle_alpha   90.00
_cell.angle_beta   90.00
_cell.angle_gamma   90.00
#
_symmetry.space_group_name_H-M   'P 1'
#
loop_
_entity.id
_entity.type
_entity.pdbx_description
1 polymer ?
#
loop_
_entity_poly.entity_id
_entity_poly.type
_entity_poly.pdbx_seq_one_letter_code
_entity_poly.pdbx_strand_id
1 'polypeptide(L)'
;MRLPRRRFLAGSLAAGAIACPIGIVRGNTPAFASDPFTLGVASGSPREDSVVLWTRLAPRPLEGGGMPDSPVAVDWQIAEDEKFARLATRGTVEASPALAHAVHVEARGLRPGRHYWYRFRAGTAVSPVGRTRTAPAVNSTPSQFRFAFASCQQY
;
A
#
# COMPACT_ATOMS: atom_id res chain seq x y z
N MET A 1 22.49 51.76 -45.32
CA MET A 1 21.98 50.38 -45.50
C MET A 1 21.64 49.81 -44.12
N ARG A 2 20.36 49.88 -43.71
CA ARG A 2 19.90 49.49 -42.33
C ARG A 2 19.10 48.20 -42.44
N LEU A 3 19.59 47.15 -41.76
CA LEU A 3 18.91 45.84 -41.67
C LEU A 3 17.72 45.89 -40.69
N PRO A 4 16.58 45.29 -41.01
CA PRO A 4 15.39 45.32 -40.17
C PRO A 4 15.48 44.29 -39.03
N ARG A 5 14.99 44.71 -37.85
CA ARG A 5 14.90 43.94 -36.61
C ARG A 5 13.93 42.78 -36.82
N ARG A 6 14.42 41.57 -36.60
CA ARG A 6 13.59 40.34 -36.49
C ARG A 6 12.70 40.42 -35.26
N ARG A 7 11.41 40.37 -35.46
CA ARG A 7 10.37 40.16 -34.44
C ARG A 7 10.47 38.70 -33.95
N PHE A 8 10.83 38.51 -32.67
CA PHE A 8 10.65 37.25 -32.00
C PHE A 8 9.14 37.10 -31.66
N LEU A 9 8.49 36.15 -32.30
CA LEU A 9 7.19 35.69 -31.89
C LEU A 9 7.36 34.78 -30.68
N ALA A 10 6.93 35.24 -29.52
CA ALA A 10 6.79 34.42 -28.35
C ALA A 10 5.59 33.49 -28.54
N GLY A 11 5.86 32.25 -28.92
CA GLY A 11 4.85 31.18 -28.90
C GLY A 11 4.69 30.70 -27.47
N SER A 12 3.57 31.03 -26.85
CA SER A 12 3.15 30.47 -25.56
C SER A 12 2.78 29.00 -25.77
N LEU A 13 3.66 28.08 -25.37
CA LEU A 13 3.30 26.67 -25.19
C LEU A 13 2.42 26.57 -23.93
N ALA A 14 1.12 26.49 -24.14
CA ALA A 14 0.19 26.03 -23.12
C ALA A 14 0.48 24.55 -22.89
N ALA A 15 1.19 24.24 -21.79
CA ALA A 15 1.32 22.87 -21.29
C ALA A 15 -0.05 22.43 -20.79
N GLY A 16 -0.83 21.79 -21.64
CA GLY A 16 -2.04 21.09 -21.26
C GLY A 16 -1.67 19.93 -20.33
N ALA A 17 -1.92 20.08 -19.03
CA ALA A 17 -1.90 18.98 -18.11
C ALA A 17 -3.00 18.00 -18.54
N ILE A 18 -2.60 16.92 -19.21
CA ILE A 18 -3.47 15.78 -19.44
C ILE A 18 -3.66 15.14 -18.07
N ALA A 19 -4.73 15.53 -17.37
CA ALA A 19 -5.25 14.78 -16.24
C ALA A 19 -5.71 13.44 -16.80
N CYS A 20 -4.85 12.41 -16.77
CA CYS A 20 -5.31 11.04 -16.89
C CYS A 20 -6.34 10.81 -15.77
N PRO A 21 -7.61 10.57 -16.10
CA PRO A 21 -8.52 10.06 -15.10
C PRO A 21 -7.95 8.70 -14.70
N ILE A 22 -7.39 8.59 -13.51
CA ILE A 22 -7.15 7.29 -12.87
C ILE A 22 -8.54 6.70 -12.73
N GLY A 23 -8.96 5.96 -13.76
CA GLY A 23 -10.15 5.15 -13.70
C GLY A 23 -9.96 4.21 -12.53
N ILE A 24 -10.65 4.50 -11.43
CA ILE A 24 -10.86 3.54 -10.37
C ILE A 24 -11.62 2.41 -11.04
N VAL A 25 -10.91 1.37 -11.46
CA VAL A 25 -11.53 0.11 -11.81
C VAL A 25 -12.20 -0.35 -10.52
N ARG A 26 -13.47 0.02 -10.36
CA ARG A 26 -14.35 -0.60 -9.38
C ARG A 26 -14.59 -2.03 -9.87
N GLY A 27 -13.57 -2.88 -9.67
CA GLY A 27 -13.77 -4.31 -9.75
C GLY A 27 -14.92 -4.63 -8.81
N ASN A 28 -15.79 -5.51 -9.27
CA ASN A 28 -16.94 -5.98 -8.52
C ASN A 28 -16.43 -6.66 -7.23
N THR A 29 -16.23 -5.86 -6.17
CA THR A 29 -15.75 -6.40 -4.90
C THR A 29 -16.93 -7.14 -4.28
N PRO A 30 -16.79 -8.44 -4.01
CA PRO A 30 -17.88 -9.23 -3.45
C PRO A 30 -18.30 -8.67 -2.10
N ALA A 31 -19.61 -8.72 -1.83
CA ALA A 31 -20.10 -8.50 -0.47
C ALA A 31 -19.70 -9.74 0.36
N PHE A 32 -18.88 -9.53 1.39
CA PHE A 32 -18.47 -10.61 2.29
C PHE A 32 -19.58 -10.88 3.31
N ALA A 33 -19.92 -12.18 3.50
CA ALA A 33 -20.88 -12.60 4.51
C ALA A 33 -20.33 -12.48 5.95
N SER A 34 -18.99 -12.46 6.10
CA SER A 34 -18.28 -12.28 7.36
C SER A 34 -16.98 -11.51 7.11
N ASP A 35 -16.29 -11.10 8.16
CA ASP A 35 -15.00 -10.38 8.05
C ASP A 35 -14.00 -11.16 7.19
N PRO A 36 -13.52 -10.61 6.06
CA PRO A 36 -12.52 -11.29 5.25
C PRO A 36 -11.10 -11.22 5.83
N PHE A 37 -10.83 -10.35 6.81
CA PHE A 37 -9.50 -10.15 7.40
C PHE A 37 -9.27 -10.96 8.69
N THR A 38 -9.91 -12.12 8.82
CA THR A 38 -9.82 -12.98 10.02
C THR A 38 -8.41 -13.37 10.41
N LEU A 39 -7.46 -13.43 9.45
CA LEU A 39 -6.05 -13.74 9.68
C LEU A 39 -5.22 -12.49 10.01
N GLY A 40 -5.86 -11.32 10.12
CA GLY A 40 -5.21 -10.07 10.47
C GLY A 40 -4.28 -9.52 9.39
N VAL A 41 -3.31 -8.75 9.83
CA VAL A 41 -2.33 -8.07 8.99
C VAL A 41 -0.92 -8.22 9.56
N ALA A 42 0.08 -8.24 8.68
CA ALA A 42 1.49 -8.29 9.10
C ALA A 42 2.35 -7.35 8.25
N SER A 43 3.52 -7.01 8.77
CA SER A 43 4.55 -6.30 8.02
C SER A 43 5.92 -6.89 8.29
N GLY A 44 6.79 -6.78 7.29
CA GLY A 44 8.15 -7.33 7.38
C GLY A 44 9.11 -6.68 6.40
N SER A 45 10.33 -7.22 6.34
CA SER A 45 11.39 -6.78 5.42
C SER A 45 11.58 -5.26 5.37
N PRO A 46 11.73 -4.58 6.54
CA PRO A 46 11.87 -3.14 6.56
C PRO A 46 13.18 -2.71 5.91
N ARG A 47 13.07 -1.78 4.94
CA ARG A 47 14.18 -1.01 4.39
C ARG A 47 14.11 0.42 4.90
N GLU A 48 15.08 1.25 4.55
CA GLU A 48 15.07 2.65 4.96
C GLU A 48 13.88 3.44 4.38
N ASP A 49 13.40 3.04 3.20
CA ASP A 49 12.36 3.72 2.42
C ASP A 49 11.13 2.88 2.10
N SER A 50 11.11 1.62 2.55
CA SER A 50 10.02 0.68 2.25
C SER A 50 9.79 -0.36 3.34
N VAL A 51 8.61 -0.98 3.29
CA VAL A 51 8.22 -2.15 4.09
C VAL A 51 7.36 -3.07 3.23
N VAL A 52 7.39 -4.36 3.51
CA VAL A 52 6.44 -5.31 2.95
C VAL A 52 5.25 -5.42 3.87
N LEU A 53 4.05 -5.24 3.34
CA LEU A 53 2.78 -5.46 4.04
C LEU A 53 2.15 -6.76 3.58
N TRP A 54 1.48 -7.44 4.49
CA TRP A 54 0.80 -8.69 4.22
C TRP A 54 -0.60 -8.70 4.81
N THR A 55 -1.51 -9.32 4.09
CA THR A 55 -2.81 -9.82 4.59
C THR A 55 -3.27 -10.99 3.72
N ARG A 56 -4.33 -11.65 4.13
CA ARG A 56 -5.02 -12.68 3.34
C ARG A 56 -6.52 -12.56 3.57
N LEU A 57 -7.27 -12.56 2.49
CA LEU A 57 -8.72 -12.60 2.58
C LEU A 57 -9.16 -14.06 2.81
N ALA A 58 -9.73 -14.32 3.96
CA ALA A 58 -10.18 -15.65 4.36
C ALA A 58 -11.36 -15.57 5.36
N PRO A 59 -12.59 -15.28 4.89
CA PRO A 59 -13.77 -15.23 5.78
C PRO A 59 -13.99 -16.50 6.60
N ARG A 60 -13.52 -17.64 6.09
CA ARG A 60 -13.60 -18.96 6.74
C ARG A 60 -12.25 -19.67 6.65
N PRO A 61 -11.24 -19.25 7.44
CA PRO A 61 -9.84 -19.66 7.26
C PRO A 61 -9.61 -21.18 7.41
N LEU A 62 -10.41 -21.87 8.21
CA LEU A 62 -10.31 -23.33 8.41
C LEU A 62 -11.17 -24.15 7.43
N GLU A 63 -11.95 -23.49 6.58
CA GLU A 63 -12.87 -24.13 5.63
C GLU A 63 -12.55 -23.72 4.19
N GLY A 64 -11.28 -23.80 3.79
CA GLY A 64 -10.85 -23.43 2.45
C GLY A 64 -10.84 -21.92 2.15
N GLY A 65 -10.89 -21.06 3.18
CA GLY A 65 -10.83 -19.61 3.04
C GLY A 65 -12.18 -18.93 2.81
N GLY A 66 -13.10 -19.56 2.06
CA GLY A 66 -14.44 -19.01 1.80
C GLY A 66 -14.50 -17.86 0.81
N MET A 67 -13.47 -17.70 -0.03
CA MET A 67 -13.38 -16.69 -1.08
C MET A 67 -13.91 -17.24 -2.42
N PRO A 68 -14.41 -16.35 -3.32
CA PRO A 68 -14.78 -16.74 -4.67
C PRO A 68 -13.56 -17.11 -5.52
N ASP A 69 -13.75 -17.92 -6.58
CA ASP A 69 -12.69 -18.23 -7.54
C ASP A 69 -12.52 -17.10 -8.57
N SER A 70 -12.29 -15.89 -8.06
CA SER A 70 -12.04 -14.69 -8.86
C SER A 70 -11.15 -13.71 -8.07
N PRO A 71 -10.34 -12.89 -8.76
CA PRO A 71 -9.54 -11.86 -8.10
C PRO A 71 -10.42 -10.84 -7.38
N VAL A 72 -9.94 -10.36 -6.23
CA VAL A 72 -10.58 -9.32 -5.42
C VAL A 72 -9.65 -8.14 -5.27
N ALA A 73 -10.14 -6.93 -5.60
CA ALA A 73 -9.38 -5.71 -5.40
C ALA A 73 -9.26 -5.39 -3.91
N VAL A 74 -8.03 -5.15 -3.46
CA VAL A 74 -7.69 -4.78 -2.09
C VAL A 74 -6.93 -3.46 -2.10
N ASP A 75 -7.53 -2.43 -1.52
CA ASP A 75 -6.85 -1.17 -1.27
C ASP A 75 -5.97 -1.30 -0.03
N TRP A 76 -4.83 -0.63 -0.04
CA TRP A 76 -3.96 -0.51 1.11
C TRP A 76 -3.57 0.94 1.36
N GLN A 77 -3.36 1.28 2.61
CA GLN A 77 -3.00 2.62 3.06
C GLN A 77 -1.91 2.54 4.12
N ILE A 78 -0.93 3.44 4.03
CA ILE A 78 0.05 3.72 5.08
C ILE A 78 -0.09 5.19 5.49
N ALA A 79 -0.09 5.44 6.80
CA ALA A 79 -0.20 6.76 7.36
C ALA A 79 0.88 7.04 8.40
N GLU A 80 1.17 8.32 8.62
CA GLU A 80 2.08 8.79 9.67
C GLU A 80 1.42 8.84 11.06
N ASP A 81 0.12 8.60 11.13
CA ASP A 81 -0.68 8.60 12.37
C ASP A 81 -1.76 7.51 12.34
N GLU A 82 -2.15 7.05 13.51
CA GLU A 82 -3.11 5.97 13.70
C GLU A 82 -4.53 6.30 13.22
N LYS A 83 -4.87 7.58 13.17
CA LYS A 83 -6.17 8.07 12.68
C LYS A 83 -6.24 8.19 11.16
N PHE A 84 -5.12 7.92 10.46
CA PHE A 84 -5.01 8.05 9.00
C PHE A 84 -5.32 9.47 8.48
N ALA A 85 -5.06 10.50 9.29
CA ALA A 85 -5.22 11.89 8.88
C ALA A 85 -4.13 12.33 7.87
N ARG A 86 -2.93 11.75 7.98
CA ARG A 86 -1.79 12.02 7.09
C ARG A 86 -1.34 10.73 6.42
N LEU A 87 -1.83 10.49 5.21
CA LEU A 87 -1.41 9.37 4.39
C LEU A 87 0.01 9.61 3.87
N ALA A 88 0.91 8.64 4.08
CA ALA A 88 2.25 8.60 3.48
C ALA A 88 2.19 8.02 2.07
N THR A 89 1.53 6.88 1.91
CA THR A 89 1.35 6.23 0.60
C THR A 89 0.12 5.32 0.61
N ARG A 90 -0.37 4.97 -0.58
CA ARG A 90 -1.53 4.09 -0.76
C ARG A 90 -1.50 3.46 -2.15
N GLY A 91 -2.26 2.40 -2.33
CA GLY A 91 -2.44 1.75 -3.62
C GLY A 91 -3.52 0.69 -3.59
N THR A 92 -3.66 -0.02 -4.69
CA THR A 92 -4.58 -1.15 -4.85
C THR A 92 -3.81 -2.32 -5.42
N VAL A 93 -4.15 -3.53 -4.99
CA VAL A 93 -3.58 -4.79 -5.47
C VAL A 93 -4.70 -5.82 -5.60
N GLU A 94 -4.53 -6.79 -6.48
CA GLU A 94 -5.45 -7.90 -6.62
C GLU A 94 -5.06 -9.07 -5.72
N ALA A 95 -5.98 -9.51 -4.87
CA ALA A 95 -5.91 -10.77 -4.15
C ALA A 95 -6.39 -11.89 -5.06
N SER A 96 -5.46 -12.68 -5.60
CA SER A 96 -5.71 -13.73 -6.58
C SER A 96 -6.06 -15.07 -5.92
N PRO A 97 -7.02 -15.85 -6.48
CA PRO A 97 -7.28 -17.24 -6.06
C PRO A 97 -6.04 -18.12 -6.15
N ALA A 98 -5.19 -17.93 -7.17
CA ALA A 98 -3.95 -18.69 -7.36
C ALA A 98 -2.96 -18.55 -6.19
N LEU A 99 -3.06 -17.45 -5.42
CA LEU A 99 -2.29 -17.20 -4.21
C LEU A 99 -3.14 -17.34 -2.95
N ALA A 100 -4.25 -18.09 -3.02
CA ALA A 100 -5.22 -18.25 -1.95
C ALA A 100 -5.67 -16.90 -1.36
N HIS A 101 -5.82 -15.88 -2.19
CA HIS A 101 -6.16 -14.50 -1.84
C HIS A 101 -5.19 -13.84 -0.85
N ALA A 102 -3.95 -14.30 -0.79
CA ALA A 102 -2.90 -13.62 -0.06
C ALA A 102 -2.42 -12.38 -0.82
N VAL A 103 -2.12 -11.34 -0.08
CA VAL A 103 -1.64 -10.05 -0.57
C VAL A 103 -0.27 -9.77 0.02
N HIS A 104 0.69 -9.43 -0.85
CA HIS A 104 1.99 -8.91 -0.48
C HIS A 104 2.20 -7.59 -1.21
N VAL A 105 2.48 -6.53 -0.48
CA VAL A 105 2.71 -5.19 -1.03
C VAL A 105 4.03 -4.66 -0.53
N GLU A 106 4.95 -4.34 -1.42
CA GLU A 106 6.11 -3.52 -1.08
C GLU A 106 5.71 -2.05 -1.16
N ALA A 107 5.45 -1.45 -0.01
CA ALA A 107 5.08 -0.05 0.11
C ALA A 107 6.35 0.80 0.20
N ARG A 108 6.57 1.66 -0.80
CA ARG A 108 7.78 2.48 -0.99
C ARG A 108 7.51 3.97 -0.74
N GLY A 109 8.58 4.76 -0.72
CA GLY A 109 8.51 6.22 -0.57
C GLY A 109 8.33 6.65 0.89
N LEU A 110 8.71 5.81 1.84
CA LEU A 110 8.65 6.08 3.26
C LEU A 110 9.94 6.77 3.74
N ARG A 111 9.86 7.49 4.84
CA ARG A 111 11.03 8.09 5.50
C ARG A 111 11.72 7.09 6.42
N PRO A 112 13.06 7.08 6.51
CA PRO A 112 13.82 6.14 7.33
C PRO A 112 13.60 6.34 8.83
N GLY A 113 13.67 5.24 9.58
CA GLY A 113 13.59 5.23 11.03
C GLY A 113 12.25 5.64 11.62
N ARG A 114 11.18 5.68 10.84
CA ARG A 114 9.87 6.20 11.24
C ARG A 114 8.87 5.09 11.50
N HIS A 115 7.98 5.32 12.46
CA HIS A 115 6.79 4.51 12.65
C HIS A 115 5.70 4.94 11.68
N TYR A 116 4.92 3.95 11.23
CA TYR A 116 3.76 4.10 10.37
C TYR A 116 2.66 3.16 10.81
N TRP A 117 1.41 3.53 10.49
CA TRP A 117 0.21 2.71 10.66
C TRP A 117 -0.30 2.31 9.28
N TYR A 118 -0.79 1.10 9.15
CA TYR A 118 -1.28 0.59 7.88
C TYR A 118 -2.55 -0.21 8.05
N ARG A 119 -3.35 -0.26 7.01
CA ARG A 119 -4.56 -1.05 6.92
C ARG A 119 -4.84 -1.43 5.49
N PHE A 120 -5.71 -2.44 5.33
CA PHE A 120 -6.26 -2.87 4.06
C PHE A 120 -7.77 -2.66 4.03
N ARG A 121 -8.33 -2.58 2.82
CA ARG A 121 -9.76 -2.50 2.59
C ARG A 121 -10.14 -3.35 1.39
N ALA A 122 -11.17 -4.19 1.52
CA ALA A 122 -11.80 -4.94 0.43
C ALA A 122 -13.29 -4.59 0.40
N GLY A 123 -13.72 -3.80 -0.57
CA GLY A 123 -15.07 -3.24 -0.59
C GLY A 123 -15.36 -2.39 0.65
N THR A 124 -16.35 -2.79 1.45
CA THR A 124 -16.73 -2.13 2.70
C THR A 124 -15.97 -2.66 3.91
N ALA A 125 -15.35 -3.85 3.82
CA ALA A 125 -14.59 -4.43 4.92
C ALA A 125 -13.24 -3.74 5.08
N VAL A 126 -12.85 -3.44 6.32
CA VAL A 126 -11.59 -2.81 6.69
C VAL A 126 -10.85 -3.70 7.68
N SER A 127 -9.57 -3.95 7.44
CA SER A 127 -8.73 -4.76 8.32
C SER A 127 -8.48 -4.08 9.67
N PRO A 128 -7.99 -4.83 10.67
CA PRO A 128 -7.32 -4.23 11.80
C PRO A 128 -6.20 -3.28 11.36
N VAL A 129 -5.87 -2.30 12.20
CA VAL A 129 -4.74 -1.40 11.97
C VAL A 129 -3.46 -2.07 12.45
N GLY A 130 -2.51 -2.23 11.53
CA GLY A 130 -1.16 -2.68 11.86
C GLY A 130 -0.23 -1.49 12.10
N ARG A 131 0.85 -1.70 12.85
CA ARG A 131 1.92 -0.74 13.06
C ARG A 131 3.24 -1.31 12.55
N THR A 132 4.00 -0.51 11.83
CA THR A 132 5.30 -0.90 11.28
C THR A 132 6.34 0.19 11.50
N ARG A 133 7.60 -0.10 11.18
CA ARG A 133 8.68 0.87 11.23
C ARG A 133 9.68 0.58 10.12
N THR A 134 10.11 1.62 9.41
CA THR A 134 11.22 1.55 8.46
C THR A 134 12.56 1.38 9.17
N ALA A 135 13.53 0.78 8.48
CA ALA A 135 14.91 0.73 8.98
C ALA A 135 15.51 2.15 9.09
N PRO A 136 16.53 2.34 9.93
CA PRO A 136 17.32 3.56 9.92
C PRO A 136 17.89 3.85 8.53
N ALA A 137 18.21 5.12 8.25
CA ALA A 137 18.88 5.48 7.01
C ALA A 137 20.22 4.72 6.88
N VAL A 138 20.56 4.34 5.65
CA VAL A 138 21.90 3.83 5.32
C VAL A 138 22.94 4.84 5.78
N ASN A 139 24.02 4.38 6.40
CA ASN A 139 25.10 5.20 7.00
C ASN A 139 24.70 6.03 8.24
N SER A 140 23.49 5.84 8.81
CA SER A 140 23.19 6.38 10.13
C SER A 140 23.77 5.49 11.22
N THR A 141 24.11 6.08 12.37
CA THR A 141 24.56 5.34 13.56
C THR A 141 23.50 5.49 14.67
N PRO A 142 22.47 4.61 14.68
CA PRO A 142 21.46 4.68 15.73
C PRO A 142 22.07 4.34 17.09
N SER A 143 21.71 5.09 18.13
CA SER A 143 22.18 4.82 19.50
C SER A 143 21.68 3.49 20.05
N GLN A 144 20.60 2.95 19.49
CA GLN A 144 20.03 1.66 19.87
C GLN A 144 19.36 1.01 18.65
N PHE A 145 19.61 -0.29 18.46
CA PHE A 145 18.90 -1.14 17.52
C PHE A 145 18.23 -2.29 18.27
N ARG A 146 16.93 -2.46 18.07
CA ARG A 146 16.15 -3.58 18.65
C ARG A 146 15.44 -4.30 17.52
N PHE A 147 15.52 -5.62 17.52
CA PHE A 147 14.76 -6.47 16.61
C PHE A 147 14.21 -7.67 17.39
N ALA A 148 13.14 -8.25 16.88
CA ALA A 148 12.61 -9.52 17.33
C ALA A 148 12.44 -10.44 16.14
N PHE A 149 12.61 -11.72 16.36
CA PHE A 149 12.27 -12.75 15.40
C PHE A 149 11.47 -13.85 16.08
N ALA A 150 10.60 -14.47 15.33
CA ALA A 150 9.82 -15.61 15.79
C ALA A 150 9.68 -16.61 14.67
N SER A 151 9.59 -17.88 14.98
CA SER A 151 9.28 -18.96 14.07
C SER A 151 8.27 -19.91 14.71
N CYS A 152 7.51 -20.63 13.86
CA CYS A 152 6.63 -21.72 14.23
C CYS A 152 5.72 -21.39 15.43
N GLN A 153 4.55 -20.87 15.16
CA GLN A 153 3.50 -20.77 16.16
C GLN A 153 2.78 -22.12 16.25
N GLN A 154 2.73 -22.70 17.44
CA GLN A 154 1.91 -23.87 17.71
C GLN A 154 0.54 -23.42 18.18
N TYR A 155 -0.52 -24.03 17.63
CA TYR A 155 -1.92 -23.83 18.01
C TYR A 155 -2.35 -24.85 19.06
#